data_b15ad336399aee1edc2bc688e8be834c
#
_entry.id   b15ad336399aee1edc2bc688e8be834c
#
_cell.length_a   1.000
_cell.length_b   1.000
_cell.length_c   1.000
_cell.angle_alpha   90.00
_cell.angle_beta   90.00
_cell.angle_gamma   90.00
#
_symmetry.space_group_name_H-M   'P 1'
#
loop_
_entity.id
_entity.type
_entity.pdbx_description
1 polymer ?
#
loop_
_entity_poly.entity_id
_entity_poly.type
_entity_poly.pdbx_seq_one_letter_code
_entity_poly.pdbx_strand_id
1 'polypeptide(L)'
;MRIRSILALPASIAAALVLCVSASAQSGPSSFLARYQARVSATQAAQPHWITPLVLVTPRLEQELRTDFVRQRNPTSQNIWIYDNGKGLELIPFRRVELLFNTPPFIAHDQKHVADGFGDVTFLAKYRFYGSNEQHRNAIVTAFLGGSLPTGKSGNGSCCASLTPTLAVGKGWRRFDLSSTAGGTLPVSNAARLGHQILWNSVAQYHAGRFFWPEFEINSTFFKGSANDGKAQTFATPGLVIGRIPLTHDAEGKPGRLGLTFGAGEQIVLTRFHTYNHALVFTARLPF
;
A
#
# COMPACT_ATOMS: atom_id res chain seq x y z
N MET A 1 27.91 3.73 -22.35
CA MET A 1 26.59 4.28 -21.97
C MET A 1 25.58 3.77 -23.00
N ARG A 2 24.91 2.67 -22.73
CA ARG A 2 23.88 2.10 -23.62
C ARG A 2 22.54 2.37 -23.01
N ILE A 3 21.82 3.32 -23.57
CA ILE A 3 20.40 3.57 -23.29
C ILE A 3 19.64 2.40 -23.88
N ARG A 4 19.27 1.43 -23.07
CA ARG A 4 18.32 0.39 -23.45
C ARG A 4 16.91 0.92 -23.23
N SER A 5 16.15 0.89 -24.28
CA SER A 5 14.76 1.30 -24.44
C SER A 5 13.87 0.90 -23.26
N ILE A 6 13.50 1.90 -22.46
CA ILE A 6 12.42 1.79 -21.48
C ILE A 6 11.11 2.02 -22.24
N LEU A 7 10.57 0.99 -22.86
CA LEU A 7 9.23 0.99 -23.46
C LEU A 7 8.62 -0.38 -23.24
N ALA A 8 8.22 -0.62 -21.99
CA ALA A 8 7.21 -1.61 -21.65
C ALA A 8 6.47 -1.13 -20.41
N LEU A 9 5.63 -0.10 -20.56
CA LEU A 9 4.54 0.11 -19.60
C LEU A 9 3.67 -1.13 -19.69
N PRO A 10 3.34 -1.78 -18.55
CA PRO A 10 2.56 -2.99 -18.58
C PRO A 10 1.15 -2.71 -19.12
N ALA A 11 0.74 -3.53 -20.08
CA ALA A 11 -0.58 -3.52 -20.70
C ALA A 11 -1.76 -3.63 -19.72
N SER A 12 -1.48 -3.93 -18.46
CA SER A 12 -2.43 -4.00 -17.34
C SER A 12 -3.14 -2.69 -17.01
N ILE A 13 -2.53 -1.52 -17.28
CA ILE A 13 -3.18 -0.22 -17.05
C ILE A 13 -4.27 0.06 -18.08
N ALA A 14 -4.09 -0.40 -19.32
CA ALA A 14 -5.07 -0.21 -20.39
C ALA A 14 -6.34 -1.06 -20.19
N ALA A 15 -6.21 -2.27 -19.65
CA ALA A 15 -7.35 -3.16 -19.40
C ALA A 15 -8.27 -2.68 -18.27
N ALA A 16 -7.72 -2.02 -17.24
CA ALA A 16 -8.53 -1.46 -16.14
C ALA A 16 -9.33 -0.22 -16.56
N LEU A 17 -8.80 0.58 -17.48
CA LEU A 17 -9.51 1.77 -18.01
C LEU A 17 -10.73 1.39 -18.89
N VAL A 18 -10.66 0.29 -19.62
CA VAL A 18 -11.76 -0.16 -20.53
C VAL A 18 -12.97 -0.65 -19.75
N LEU A 19 -12.79 -1.21 -18.56
CA LEU A 19 -13.89 -1.69 -17.71
C LEU A 19 -14.68 -0.56 -17.01
N CYS A 20 -14.13 0.65 -16.91
CA CYS A 20 -14.81 1.79 -16.27
C CYS A 20 -15.71 2.61 -17.20
N VAL A 21 -15.55 2.55 -18.52
CA VAL A 21 -16.21 3.46 -19.47
C VAL A 21 -17.58 2.93 -19.97
N SER A 22 -17.89 1.63 -19.78
CA SER A 22 -19.10 1.03 -20.36
C SER A 22 -20.34 1.01 -19.45
N ALA A 23 -20.33 1.68 -18.30
CA ALA A 23 -21.38 1.55 -17.28
C ALA A 23 -22.47 2.63 -17.27
N SER A 24 -22.60 3.41 -18.34
CA SER A 24 -23.63 4.46 -18.41
C SER A 24 -24.65 4.16 -19.50
N ALA A 25 -25.54 3.21 -19.27
CA ALA A 25 -26.92 3.18 -19.74
C ALA A 25 -27.57 1.80 -19.49
N GLN A 26 -28.35 1.71 -18.43
CA GLN A 26 -29.58 0.88 -18.43
C GLN A 26 -30.36 1.12 -17.12
N SER A 27 -31.49 1.77 -17.20
CA SER A 27 -32.54 1.87 -16.17
C SER A 27 -33.28 0.53 -16.10
N GLY A 28 -32.72 -0.42 -15.35
CA GLY A 28 -33.34 -1.68 -14.99
C GLY A 28 -33.15 -1.95 -13.49
N PRO A 29 -33.79 -2.97 -12.88
CA PRO A 29 -33.66 -3.27 -11.46
C PRO A 29 -32.16 -3.33 -11.11
N SER A 30 -31.75 -2.55 -10.12
CA SER A 30 -30.35 -2.19 -9.76
C SER A 30 -29.33 -3.27 -10.15
N SER A 31 -28.55 -3.03 -11.20
CA SER A 31 -27.55 -3.97 -11.70
C SER A 31 -26.63 -4.42 -10.57
N PHE A 32 -26.05 -5.62 -10.69
CA PHE A 32 -25.05 -6.10 -9.71
C PHE A 32 -23.98 -5.03 -9.42
N LEU A 33 -23.52 -4.35 -10.46
CA LEU A 33 -22.51 -3.29 -10.36
C LEU A 33 -23.01 -2.08 -9.55
N ALA A 34 -24.26 -1.65 -9.76
CA ALA A 34 -24.85 -0.54 -8.99
C ALA A 34 -24.96 -0.88 -7.50
N ARG A 35 -25.40 -2.10 -7.16
CA ARG A 35 -25.44 -2.59 -5.77
C ARG A 35 -24.05 -2.69 -5.15
N TYR A 36 -23.08 -3.16 -5.93
CA TYR A 36 -21.69 -3.22 -5.50
C TYR A 36 -21.15 -1.82 -5.19
N GLN A 37 -21.30 -0.87 -6.10
CA GLN A 37 -20.85 0.52 -5.92
C GLN A 37 -21.55 1.22 -4.76
N ALA A 38 -22.85 1.03 -4.59
CA ALA A 38 -23.61 1.57 -3.44
C ALA A 38 -23.07 1.02 -2.11
N ARG A 39 -22.74 -0.26 -2.05
CA ARG A 39 -22.14 -0.88 -0.87
C ARG A 39 -20.75 -0.32 -0.58
N VAL A 40 -19.91 -0.15 -1.60
CA VAL A 40 -18.58 0.47 -1.44
C VAL A 40 -18.70 1.90 -0.94
N SER A 41 -19.56 2.71 -1.54
CA SER A 41 -19.83 4.08 -1.09
C SER A 41 -20.28 4.15 0.38
N ALA A 42 -21.22 3.31 0.77
CA ALA A 42 -21.70 3.24 2.16
C ALA A 42 -20.59 2.76 3.12
N THR A 43 -19.70 1.87 2.67
CA THR A 43 -18.58 1.38 3.46
C THR A 43 -17.54 2.47 3.69
N GLN A 44 -17.20 3.23 2.65
CA GLN A 44 -16.23 4.32 2.72
C GLN A 44 -16.80 5.53 3.50
N ALA A 45 -18.08 5.86 3.36
CA ALA A 45 -18.73 6.92 4.15
C ALA A 45 -18.79 6.63 5.66
N ALA A 46 -18.75 5.35 6.06
CA ALA A 46 -18.81 4.92 7.46
C ALA A 46 -17.43 4.86 8.16
N GLN A 47 -16.39 5.37 7.55
CA GLN A 47 -15.03 5.39 8.10
C GLN A 47 -14.40 6.78 7.92
N PRO A 48 -13.26 7.07 8.57
CA PRO A 48 -12.52 8.31 8.34
C PRO A 48 -12.14 8.49 6.86
N HIS A 49 -12.04 9.75 6.39
CA HIS A 49 -11.71 10.09 5.00
C HIS A 49 -10.26 10.57 4.85
N TRP A 50 -9.35 10.17 5.75
CA TRP A 50 -7.94 10.48 5.65
C TRP A 50 -7.35 9.94 4.34
N ILE A 51 -6.24 10.49 3.90
CA ILE A 51 -5.54 9.94 2.75
C ILE A 51 -4.80 8.65 3.14
N THR A 52 -4.64 7.73 2.20
CA THR A 52 -3.80 6.55 2.40
C THR A 52 -2.33 6.95 2.44
N PRO A 53 -1.54 6.53 3.45
CA PRO A 53 -0.12 6.86 3.59
C PRO A 53 0.78 6.28 2.49
N LEU A 54 2.02 6.75 2.40
CA LEU A 54 3.00 6.27 1.43
C LEU A 54 3.42 4.82 1.68
N VAL A 55 3.84 4.50 2.89
CA VAL A 55 4.43 3.20 3.25
C VAL A 55 3.49 2.36 4.09
N LEU A 56 2.95 2.95 5.16
CA LEU A 56 2.06 2.24 6.09
C LEU A 56 0.79 1.76 5.38
N VAL A 57 0.38 0.53 5.66
CA VAL A 57 -0.93 0.02 5.22
C VAL A 57 -2.02 0.68 6.04
N THR A 58 -2.88 1.47 5.40
CA THR A 58 -3.98 2.17 6.06
C THR A 58 -4.96 1.20 6.74
N PRO A 59 -5.48 1.53 7.94
CA PRO A 59 -6.58 0.77 8.55
C PRO A 59 -7.91 0.92 7.81
N ARG A 60 -8.03 1.88 6.89
CA ARG A 60 -9.23 2.13 6.09
C ARG A 60 -9.42 1.03 5.04
N LEU A 61 -10.65 0.84 4.60
CA LEU A 61 -10.96 -0.01 3.46
C LEU A 61 -10.99 0.84 2.21
N GLU A 62 -10.17 0.45 1.22
CA GLU A 62 -10.00 1.19 -0.03
C GLU A 62 -10.56 0.42 -1.22
N GLN A 63 -10.97 1.16 -2.22
CA GLN A 63 -11.34 0.68 -3.53
C GLN A 63 -10.54 1.47 -4.54
N GLU A 64 -9.38 0.95 -4.90
CA GLU A 64 -8.44 1.65 -5.77
C GLU A 64 -7.50 0.69 -6.50
N LEU A 65 -6.93 1.16 -7.57
CA LEU A 65 -5.72 0.59 -8.16
C LEU A 65 -4.53 1.43 -7.71
N ARG A 66 -3.54 0.79 -7.12
CA ARG A 66 -2.33 1.45 -6.64
C ARG A 66 -1.09 0.85 -7.30
N THR A 67 -0.15 1.70 -7.67
CA THR A 67 1.21 1.32 -8.05
C THR A 67 2.21 2.17 -7.28
N ASP A 68 3.24 1.52 -6.76
CA ASP A 68 4.34 2.18 -6.06
C ASP A 68 5.65 1.94 -6.82
N PHE A 69 6.46 2.95 -6.87
CA PHE A 69 7.80 2.91 -7.42
C PHE A 69 8.79 3.24 -6.31
N VAL A 70 9.77 2.35 -6.08
CA VAL A 70 10.73 2.52 -5.00
C VAL A 70 12.15 2.40 -5.55
N ARG A 71 13.01 3.36 -5.19
CA ARG A 71 14.45 3.28 -5.42
C ARG A 71 15.14 3.15 -4.08
N GLN A 72 15.60 1.96 -3.76
CA GLN A 72 16.41 1.69 -2.56
C GLN A 72 17.89 1.83 -2.85
N ARG A 73 18.64 2.39 -1.90
CA ARG A 73 20.09 2.36 -1.92
C ARG A 73 20.59 1.44 -0.82
N ASN A 74 21.23 0.34 -1.20
CA ASN A 74 21.74 -0.65 -0.26
C ASN A 74 22.98 -0.13 0.51
N PRO A 75 23.46 -0.82 1.57
CA PRO A 75 24.62 -0.41 2.34
C PRO A 75 25.92 -0.30 1.53
N THR A 76 26.03 -1.00 0.40
CA THR A 76 27.16 -0.90 -0.52
C THR A 76 26.99 0.19 -1.59
N SER A 77 26.03 1.11 -1.39
CA SER A 77 25.77 2.26 -2.25
C SER A 77 25.28 1.94 -3.67
N GLN A 78 24.73 0.76 -3.89
CA GLN A 78 24.12 0.36 -5.15
C GLN A 78 22.62 0.58 -5.09
N ASN A 79 22.01 0.90 -6.24
CA ASN A 79 20.57 1.08 -6.29
C ASN A 79 19.85 -0.22 -6.66
N ILE A 80 18.68 -0.38 -6.06
CA ILE A 80 17.70 -1.40 -6.40
C ILE A 80 16.43 -0.64 -6.76
N TRP A 81 15.88 -0.89 -7.94
CA TRP A 81 14.67 -0.28 -8.44
C TRP A 81 13.54 -1.29 -8.35
N ILE A 82 12.47 -0.94 -7.67
CA ILE A 82 11.32 -1.81 -7.47
C ILE A 82 10.12 -1.14 -8.12
N TYR A 83 9.60 -1.76 -9.16
CA TYR A 83 8.44 -1.32 -9.89
C TYR A 83 7.23 -2.10 -9.39
N ASP A 84 6.14 -1.40 -9.11
CA ASP A 84 4.90 -1.95 -8.57
C ASP A 84 5.09 -2.59 -7.16
N ASN A 85 5.95 -1.98 -6.35
CA ASN A 85 6.13 -2.36 -4.94
C ASN A 85 4.96 -1.86 -4.10
N GLY A 86 3.79 -2.09 -4.59
CA GLY A 86 2.66 -1.52 -3.94
C GLY A 86 1.65 -2.53 -3.48
N LYS A 87 0.46 -2.15 -3.68
CA LYS A 87 -0.70 -2.83 -3.16
C LYS A 87 -1.66 -3.29 -4.27
N GLY A 88 -1.37 -2.96 -5.53
CA GLY A 88 -2.12 -3.44 -6.68
C GLY A 88 -3.60 -3.07 -6.66
N LEU A 89 -4.47 -4.05 -6.85
CA LEU A 89 -5.91 -3.87 -6.91
C LEU A 89 -6.55 -4.11 -5.53
N GLU A 90 -7.17 -3.08 -4.98
CA GLU A 90 -7.88 -3.08 -3.70
C GLU A 90 -9.39 -3.08 -3.96
N LEU A 91 -10.11 -4.08 -3.42
CA LEU A 91 -11.54 -4.27 -3.64
C LEU A 91 -12.28 -4.45 -2.31
N ILE A 92 -13.47 -3.87 -2.19
CA ILE A 92 -14.37 -4.00 -1.03
C ILE A 92 -15.53 -4.96 -1.39
N PRO A 93 -15.34 -6.29 -1.30
CA PRO A 93 -16.40 -7.26 -1.61
C PRO A 93 -17.53 -7.23 -0.58
N PHE A 94 -17.26 -6.88 0.68
CA PHE A 94 -18.22 -6.79 1.76
C PHE A 94 -18.02 -5.53 2.60
N ARG A 95 -19.04 -5.09 3.36
CA ARG A 95 -19.03 -3.83 4.15
C ARG A 95 -17.85 -3.70 5.15
N ARG A 96 -17.27 -4.81 5.55
CA ARG A 96 -16.18 -4.85 6.54
C ARG A 96 -14.92 -5.51 6.03
N VAL A 97 -14.90 -5.92 4.77
CA VAL A 97 -13.80 -6.71 4.18
C VAL A 97 -13.25 -5.99 2.97
N GLU A 98 -11.93 -5.91 2.90
CA GLU A 98 -11.18 -5.55 1.72
C GLU A 98 -10.25 -6.69 1.36
N LEU A 99 -10.15 -6.96 0.07
CA LEU A 99 -9.16 -7.88 -0.51
C LEU A 99 -8.24 -7.09 -1.43
N LEU A 100 -6.97 -7.37 -1.31
CA LEU A 100 -5.92 -6.72 -2.07
C LEU A 100 -5.09 -7.79 -2.77
N PHE A 101 -4.91 -7.61 -4.07
CA PHE A 101 -4.13 -8.48 -4.94
C PHE A 101 -2.99 -7.68 -5.56
N ASN A 102 -1.77 -8.00 -5.19
CA ASN A 102 -0.60 -7.37 -5.77
C ASN A 102 -0.14 -8.13 -7.01
N THR A 103 0.20 -7.39 -8.05
CA THR A 103 1.10 -7.90 -9.08
C THR A 103 2.50 -8.11 -8.50
N PRO A 104 3.23 -9.16 -8.90
CA PRO A 104 4.60 -9.32 -8.44
C PRO A 104 5.44 -8.11 -8.86
N PRO A 105 6.19 -7.47 -7.94
CA PRO A 105 7.03 -6.34 -8.29
C PRO A 105 8.15 -6.78 -9.24
N PHE A 106 8.48 -5.95 -10.22
CA PHE A 106 9.69 -6.13 -11.02
C PHE A 106 10.85 -5.42 -10.33
N ILE A 107 11.93 -6.16 -10.06
CA ILE A 107 13.09 -5.68 -9.32
C ILE A 107 14.28 -5.63 -10.28
N ALA A 108 14.87 -4.44 -10.45
CA ALA A 108 16.04 -4.20 -11.26
C ALA A 108 17.22 -3.78 -10.37
N HIS A 109 18.40 -4.32 -10.69
CA HIS A 109 19.60 -4.14 -9.89
C HIS A 109 20.69 -3.41 -10.69
N ASP A 110 21.33 -2.41 -10.08
CA ASP A 110 22.55 -1.79 -10.63
C ASP A 110 23.78 -2.71 -10.42
N GLN A 111 23.61 -3.79 -9.68
CA GLN A 111 24.67 -4.70 -9.29
C GLN A 111 25.03 -5.66 -10.45
N LYS A 112 26.31 -5.71 -10.80
CA LYS A 112 26.81 -6.74 -11.75
C LYS A 112 26.57 -8.12 -11.12
N HIS A 113 26.13 -9.08 -11.92
CA HIS A 113 25.87 -10.47 -11.54
C HIS A 113 24.62 -10.71 -10.66
N VAL A 114 23.81 -9.71 -10.40
CA VAL A 114 22.47 -9.90 -9.85
C VAL A 114 21.47 -9.73 -10.98
N ALA A 115 20.64 -10.74 -11.20
CA ALA A 115 19.69 -10.73 -12.30
C ALA A 115 18.44 -9.95 -11.91
N ASP A 116 17.97 -9.11 -12.83
CA ASP A 116 16.66 -8.49 -12.74
C ASP A 116 15.56 -9.56 -12.84
N GLY A 117 14.43 -9.32 -12.20
CA GLY A 117 13.32 -10.27 -12.26
C GLY A 117 12.14 -9.90 -11.39
N PHE A 118 11.11 -10.74 -11.48
CA PHE A 118 9.92 -10.58 -10.65
C PHE A 118 10.15 -11.09 -9.23
N GLY A 119 9.65 -10.35 -8.26
CA GLY A 119 9.55 -10.74 -6.86
C GLY A 119 8.38 -11.67 -6.56
N ASP A 120 8.05 -11.81 -5.30
CA ASP A 120 6.98 -12.67 -4.83
C ASP A 120 5.59 -12.04 -5.04
N VAL A 121 4.61 -12.90 -5.34
CA VAL A 121 3.19 -12.53 -5.29
C VAL A 121 2.80 -12.33 -3.84
N THR A 122 2.10 -11.23 -3.56
CA THR A 122 1.56 -10.95 -2.24
C THR A 122 0.05 -10.69 -2.31
N PHE A 123 -0.61 -10.90 -1.19
CA PHE A 123 -2.03 -10.60 -1.01
C PHE A 123 -2.28 -10.06 0.40
N LEU A 124 -3.38 -9.36 0.57
CA LEU A 124 -3.81 -8.87 1.88
C LEU A 124 -5.33 -8.97 1.98
N ALA A 125 -5.82 -9.48 3.10
CA ALA A 125 -7.21 -9.39 3.50
C ALA A 125 -7.32 -8.49 4.73
N LYS A 126 -8.24 -7.51 4.69
CA LYS A 126 -8.54 -6.63 5.83
C LYS A 126 -9.94 -6.92 6.37
N TYR A 127 -10.10 -6.88 7.68
CA TYR A 127 -11.40 -6.93 8.34
C TYR A 127 -11.54 -5.76 9.32
N ARG A 128 -12.48 -4.86 9.06
CA ARG A 128 -12.77 -3.68 9.88
C ARG A 128 -13.70 -4.04 11.03
N PHE A 129 -13.17 -4.05 12.25
CA PHE A 129 -13.96 -4.26 13.46
C PHE A 129 -14.81 -3.03 13.81
N TYR A 130 -14.19 -1.86 13.72
CA TYR A 130 -14.79 -0.58 14.05
C TYR A 130 -14.40 0.48 13.03
N GLY A 131 -15.31 1.36 12.68
CA GLY A 131 -15.08 2.55 11.86
C GLY A 131 -16.10 3.62 12.19
N SER A 132 -15.65 4.85 12.29
CA SER A 132 -16.47 6.04 12.56
C SER A 132 -15.85 7.23 11.88
N ASN A 133 -16.63 7.93 11.07
CA ASN A 133 -16.17 9.08 10.29
C ASN A 133 -15.95 10.34 11.15
N GLU A 134 -15.54 11.44 10.51
CA GLU A 134 -15.20 12.72 11.14
C GLU A 134 -16.36 13.38 11.86
N GLN A 135 -17.60 13.10 11.43
CA GLN A 135 -18.80 13.67 12.05
C GLN A 135 -19.12 13.08 13.42
N HIS A 136 -18.47 11.95 13.75
CA HIS A 136 -18.67 11.24 15.00
C HIS A 136 -17.34 11.12 15.76
N ARG A 137 -16.77 9.90 15.80
CA ARG A 137 -15.57 9.63 16.61
C ARG A 137 -14.27 9.73 15.84
N ASN A 138 -14.33 9.79 14.51
CA ASN A 138 -13.16 9.86 13.62
C ASN A 138 -12.09 8.83 14.01
N ALA A 139 -12.46 7.56 14.08
CA ALA A 139 -11.57 6.48 14.54
C ALA A 139 -11.86 5.17 13.82
N ILE A 140 -10.86 4.30 13.75
CA ILE A 140 -10.95 3.02 13.05
C ILE A 140 -10.08 1.95 13.70
N VAL A 141 -10.56 0.70 13.66
CA VAL A 141 -9.82 -0.50 14.09
C VAL A 141 -10.03 -1.60 13.06
N THR A 142 -8.94 -2.15 12.53
CA THR A 142 -8.96 -3.14 11.45
C THR A 142 -7.88 -4.19 11.70
N ALA A 143 -8.18 -5.47 11.49
CA ALA A 143 -7.15 -6.51 11.40
C ALA A 143 -6.81 -6.79 9.95
N PHE A 144 -5.56 -7.16 9.71
CA PHE A 144 -5.04 -7.58 8.41
C PHE A 144 -4.47 -8.99 8.51
N LEU A 145 -4.61 -9.73 7.42
CA LEU A 145 -3.84 -10.93 7.17
C LEU A 145 -3.15 -10.78 5.82
N GLY A 146 -1.87 -10.46 5.85
CA GLY A 146 -1.01 -10.47 4.69
C GLY A 146 -0.43 -11.85 4.42
N GLY A 147 -0.08 -12.12 3.16
CA GLY A 147 0.62 -13.31 2.77
C GLY A 147 1.53 -13.07 1.58
N SER A 148 2.64 -13.83 1.53
CA SER A 148 3.58 -13.86 0.40
C SER A 148 3.79 -15.29 -0.05
N LEU A 149 3.80 -15.51 -1.36
CA LEU A 149 4.06 -16.79 -1.99
C LEU A 149 5.43 -16.74 -2.69
N PRO A 150 6.28 -17.79 -2.57
CA PRO A 150 7.64 -17.81 -3.12
C PRO A 150 7.62 -18.02 -4.63
N THR A 151 7.13 -17.03 -5.37
CA THR A 151 7.00 -17.05 -6.83
C THR A 151 8.13 -16.30 -7.53
N GLY A 152 8.91 -15.50 -6.79
CA GLY A 152 10.02 -14.71 -7.30
C GLY A 152 11.13 -15.59 -7.88
N LYS A 153 11.80 -15.06 -8.90
CA LYS A 153 12.87 -15.76 -9.63
C LYS A 153 14.20 -15.03 -9.51
N SER A 154 15.28 -15.72 -9.83
CA SER A 154 16.62 -15.12 -9.93
C SER A 154 17.10 -14.44 -8.64
N GLY A 155 16.69 -14.91 -7.48
CA GLY A 155 17.07 -14.33 -6.18
C GLY A 155 16.20 -13.13 -5.76
N ASN A 156 15.17 -12.76 -6.53
CA ASN A 156 14.28 -11.64 -6.24
C ASN A 156 13.07 -12.01 -5.36
N GLY A 157 12.94 -13.27 -4.98
CA GLY A 157 11.89 -13.76 -4.10
C GLY A 157 12.43 -14.44 -2.85
N SER A 158 11.51 -14.72 -1.93
CA SER A 158 11.75 -15.52 -0.73
C SER A 158 11.83 -17.02 -1.06
N CYS A 159 12.50 -17.80 -0.22
CA CYS A 159 12.47 -19.26 -0.36
C CYS A 159 11.14 -19.88 0.07
N CYS A 160 10.33 -19.18 0.79
CA CYS A 160 9.23 -19.75 1.55
C CYS A 160 8.06 -18.78 1.66
N ALA A 161 6.85 -19.32 1.69
CA ALA A 161 5.65 -18.55 1.97
C ALA A 161 5.70 -17.96 3.38
N SER A 162 5.06 -16.83 3.57
CA SER A 162 4.90 -16.19 4.87
C SER A 162 3.49 -15.65 5.07
N LEU A 163 3.08 -15.54 6.34
CA LEU A 163 1.87 -14.87 6.78
C LEU A 163 2.23 -13.69 7.66
N THR A 164 1.45 -12.61 7.55
CA THR A 164 1.68 -11.39 8.33
C THR A 164 0.37 -10.91 8.97
N PRO A 165 -0.06 -11.53 10.09
CA PRO A 165 -1.16 -11.01 10.89
C PRO A 165 -0.78 -9.65 11.48
N THR A 166 -1.70 -8.67 11.41
CA THR A 166 -1.47 -7.30 11.85
C THR A 166 -2.76 -6.70 12.39
N LEU A 167 -2.66 -5.94 13.47
CA LEU A 167 -3.72 -5.08 13.98
C LEU A 167 -3.38 -3.63 13.63
N ALA A 168 -4.37 -2.90 13.16
CA ALA A 168 -4.25 -1.50 12.77
C ALA A 168 -5.29 -0.65 13.48
N VAL A 169 -4.88 0.49 13.97
CA VAL A 169 -5.73 1.48 14.63
C VAL A 169 -5.46 2.86 14.07
N GLY A 170 -6.48 3.71 14.08
CA GLY A 170 -6.33 5.10 13.65
C GLY A 170 -7.30 6.02 14.38
N LYS A 171 -6.87 7.25 14.58
CA LYS A 171 -7.63 8.32 15.22
C LYS A 171 -7.33 9.65 14.57
N GLY A 172 -8.38 10.41 14.24
CA GLY A 172 -8.26 11.77 13.71
C GLY A 172 -8.79 12.84 14.66
N TRP A 173 -8.21 14.04 14.55
CA TRP A 173 -8.58 15.26 15.28
C TRP A 173 -8.56 16.44 14.30
N ARG A 174 -9.71 16.88 13.88
CA ARG A 174 -9.86 17.95 12.90
C ARG A 174 -9.09 17.61 11.60
N ARG A 175 -7.95 18.29 11.35
CA ARG A 175 -7.11 18.14 10.16
C ARG A 175 -5.89 17.22 10.39
N PHE A 176 -5.75 16.68 11.57
CA PHE A 176 -4.64 15.80 11.94
C PHE A 176 -5.16 14.39 12.17
N ASP A 177 -4.46 13.41 11.69
CA ASP A 177 -4.70 12.01 11.99
C ASP A 177 -3.42 11.26 12.33
N LEU A 178 -3.57 10.22 13.11
CA LEU A 178 -2.54 9.30 13.53
C LEU A 178 -3.03 7.87 13.29
N SER A 179 -2.27 7.08 12.57
CA SER A 179 -2.52 5.65 12.41
C SER A 179 -1.31 4.85 12.85
N SER A 180 -1.56 3.67 13.40
CA SER A 180 -0.49 2.73 13.82
C SER A 180 -0.89 1.30 13.52
N THR A 181 0.11 0.48 13.19
CA THR A 181 -0.04 -0.95 12.95
C THR A 181 0.97 -1.72 13.77
N ALA A 182 0.55 -2.84 14.33
CA ALA A 182 1.41 -3.81 15.02
C ALA A 182 1.11 -5.21 14.51
N GLY A 183 2.15 -5.95 14.12
CA GLY A 183 2.00 -7.27 13.54
C GLY A 183 3.29 -8.07 13.53
N GLY A 184 3.29 -9.17 12.79
CA GLY A 184 4.49 -9.99 12.68
C GLY A 184 4.50 -10.84 11.42
N THR A 185 5.66 -11.01 10.81
CA THR A 185 5.86 -11.90 9.67
C THR A 185 6.31 -13.27 10.16
N LEU A 186 5.53 -14.28 9.80
CA LEU A 186 5.67 -15.67 10.20
C LEU A 186 5.92 -16.52 8.95
N PRO A 187 7.16 -17.05 8.74
CA PRO A 187 7.39 -17.99 7.66
C PRO A 187 6.62 -19.29 7.90
N VAL A 188 6.01 -19.82 6.84
CA VAL A 188 5.24 -21.07 6.90
C VAL A 188 6.17 -22.29 7.03
N SER A 189 7.39 -22.17 6.51
CA SER A 189 8.42 -23.20 6.60
C SER A 189 9.80 -22.57 6.84
N ASN A 190 10.79 -23.37 7.24
CA ASN A 190 12.15 -22.93 7.53
C ASN A 190 12.25 -21.79 8.58
N ALA A 191 11.35 -21.76 9.56
CA ALA A 191 11.28 -20.71 10.56
C ALA A 191 12.59 -20.56 11.37
N ALA A 192 13.29 -21.67 11.65
CA ALA A 192 14.58 -21.64 12.33
C ALA A 192 15.66 -20.87 11.55
N ARG A 193 15.63 -20.92 10.20
CA ARG A 193 16.58 -20.21 9.35
C ARG A 193 16.16 -18.77 9.07
N LEU A 194 14.88 -18.54 8.81
CA LEU A 194 14.35 -17.23 8.43
C LEU A 194 14.08 -16.33 9.64
N GLY A 195 13.78 -16.93 10.79
CA GLY A 195 13.32 -16.19 11.97
C GLY A 195 11.91 -15.63 11.79
N HIS A 196 11.52 -14.78 12.73
CA HIS A 196 10.26 -14.04 12.72
C HIS A 196 10.56 -12.54 12.75
N GLN A 197 9.61 -11.73 12.32
CA GLN A 197 9.72 -10.28 12.42
C GLN A 197 8.53 -9.76 13.19
N ILE A 198 8.77 -8.84 14.12
CA ILE A 198 7.74 -8.03 14.74
C ILE A 198 7.75 -6.68 14.04
N LEU A 199 6.62 -6.23 13.57
CA LEU A 199 6.45 -5.00 12.80
C LEU A 199 5.67 -4.00 13.62
N TRP A 200 6.16 -2.78 13.71
CA TRP A 200 5.44 -1.65 14.28
C TRP A 200 5.63 -0.44 13.39
N ASN A 201 4.52 0.08 12.88
CA ASN A 201 4.56 1.24 11.99
C ASN A 201 3.55 2.27 12.47
N SER A 202 3.89 3.54 12.34
CA SER A 202 3.01 4.66 12.68
C SER A 202 3.15 5.76 11.65
N VAL A 203 2.07 6.48 11.38
CA VAL A 203 2.04 7.64 10.51
C VAL A 203 1.22 8.75 11.14
N ALA A 204 1.74 9.97 11.06
CA ALA A 204 1.02 11.19 11.35
C ALA A 204 0.83 11.97 10.05
N GLN A 205 -0.42 12.36 9.75
CA GLN A 205 -0.76 13.13 8.56
C GLN A 205 -1.48 14.42 8.95
N TYR A 206 -1.31 15.45 8.12
CA TYR A 206 -2.00 16.72 8.27
C TYR A 206 -2.68 17.13 6.97
N HIS A 207 -3.99 17.39 7.00
CA HIS A 207 -4.76 17.85 5.86
C HIS A 207 -4.58 19.35 5.63
N ALA A 208 -3.67 19.71 4.75
CA ALA A 208 -3.32 21.09 4.39
C ALA A 208 -4.10 21.53 3.14
N GLY A 209 -5.08 22.42 3.30
CA GLY A 209 -5.89 22.90 2.19
C GLY A 209 -6.84 21.84 1.65
N ARG A 210 -6.94 21.72 0.30
CA ARG A 210 -7.88 20.82 -0.37
C ARG A 210 -7.29 19.47 -0.74
N PHE A 211 -6.00 19.45 -1.10
CA PHE A 211 -5.38 18.29 -1.74
C PHE A 211 -4.07 17.85 -1.09
N PHE A 212 -3.46 18.63 -0.20
CA PHE A 212 -2.14 18.36 0.32
C PHE A 212 -2.19 17.66 1.66
N TRP A 213 -1.42 16.58 1.78
CA TRP A 213 -1.30 15.76 3.00
C TRP A 213 0.17 15.51 3.29
N PRO A 214 0.88 16.49 3.90
CA PRO A 214 2.18 16.21 4.47
C PRO A 214 2.05 15.13 5.54
N GLU A 215 3.02 14.22 5.54
CA GLU A 215 3.03 13.09 6.45
C GLU A 215 4.42 12.78 6.97
N PHE A 216 4.45 12.10 8.10
CA PHE A 216 5.66 11.57 8.69
C PHE A 216 5.39 10.16 9.20
N GLU A 217 6.11 9.17 8.66
CA GLU A 217 5.98 7.78 9.06
C GLU A 217 7.20 7.30 9.82
N ILE A 218 6.99 6.39 10.77
CA ILE A 218 8.01 5.57 11.42
C ILE A 218 7.69 4.11 11.15
N ASN A 219 8.66 3.39 10.58
CA ASN A 219 8.52 1.99 10.22
C ASN A 219 9.61 1.18 10.92
N SER A 220 9.23 0.32 11.86
CA SER A 220 10.15 -0.48 12.67
C SER A 220 9.95 -1.97 12.47
N THR A 221 11.06 -2.69 12.34
CA THR A 221 11.11 -4.15 12.26
C THR A 221 12.09 -4.68 13.32
N PHE A 222 11.59 -5.57 14.17
CA PHE A 222 12.39 -6.26 15.19
C PHE A 222 12.54 -7.73 14.78
N PHE A 223 13.78 -8.19 14.65
CA PHE A 223 14.10 -9.53 14.19
C PHE A 223 14.23 -10.48 15.37
N LYS A 224 13.62 -11.66 15.25
CA LYS A 224 13.64 -12.74 16.24
C LYS A 224 14.01 -14.07 15.59
N GLY A 225 14.98 -14.74 16.17
CA GLY A 225 15.58 -15.93 15.57
C GLY A 225 16.43 -15.63 14.33
N SER A 226 17.04 -16.60 13.75
CA SER A 226 17.96 -16.49 12.60
C SER A 226 19.23 -15.68 12.85
N ALA A 227 19.99 -15.41 11.80
CA ALA A 227 21.23 -14.61 11.84
C ALA A 227 21.04 -13.14 12.27
N ASN A 228 19.80 -12.67 12.30
CA ASN A 228 19.45 -11.28 12.67
C ASN A 228 18.79 -11.19 14.05
N ASP A 229 18.83 -12.24 14.84
CA ASP A 229 18.19 -12.24 16.17
C ASP A 229 18.66 -11.06 17.02
N GLY A 230 17.69 -10.44 17.72
CA GLY A 230 17.92 -9.26 18.57
C GLY A 230 18.22 -7.95 17.84
N LYS A 231 18.32 -7.95 16.50
CA LYS A 231 18.50 -6.72 15.74
C LYS A 231 17.16 -6.02 15.53
N ALA A 232 17.24 -4.70 15.32
CA ALA A 232 16.10 -3.87 14.95
C ALA A 232 16.50 -2.90 13.87
N GLN A 233 15.60 -2.64 12.92
CA GLN A 233 15.73 -1.53 11.98
C GLN A 233 14.52 -0.61 12.07
N THR A 234 14.78 0.69 11.99
CA THR A 234 13.75 1.72 11.99
C THR A 234 14.05 2.74 10.90
N PHE A 235 13.02 3.08 10.14
CA PHE A 235 13.06 4.13 9.13
C PHE A 235 12.10 5.25 9.50
N ALA A 236 12.52 6.50 9.24
CA ALA A 236 11.64 7.66 9.19
C ALA A 236 11.33 8.01 7.74
N THR A 237 10.09 8.36 7.45
CA THR A 237 9.65 8.71 6.10
C THR A 237 8.89 10.03 6.13
N PRO A 238 9.57 11.18 6.01
CA PRO A 238 8.90 12.40 5.62
C PRO A 238 8.36 12.27 4.20
N GLY A 239 7.12 12.71 3.98
CA GLY A 239 6.46 12.57 2.70
C GLY A 239 5.33 13.57 2.49
N LEU A 240 4.84 13.57 1.26
CA LEU A 240 3.69 14.35 0.85
C LEU A 240 2.80 13.50 -0.05
N VAL A 241 1.51 13.45 0.27
CA VAL A 241 0.49 12.89 -0.61
C VAL A 241 -0.39 14.03 -1.13
N ILE A 242 -0.67 14.00 -2.42
CA ILE A 242 -1.53 14.96 -3.12
C ILE A 242 -2.74 14.20 -3.67
N GLY A 243 -3.92 14.56 -3.21
CA GLY A 243 -5.16 13.91 -3.65
C GLY A 243 -6.30 14.12 -2.64
N ARG A 244 -7.44 13.60 -2.88
CA ARG A 244 -7.91 12.94 -4.11
C ARG A 244 -8.34 14.00 -5.13
N ILE A 245 -7.74 14.01 -6.32
CA ILE A 245 -8.11 14.89 -7.44
C ILE A 245 -9.25 14.20 -8.20
N PRO A 246 -10.49 14.70 -8.17
CA PRO A 246 -11.59 14.05 -8.86
C PRO A 246 -11.40 14.15 -10.39
N LEU A 247 -11.61 13.04 -11.08
CA LEU A 247 -11.61 12.98 -12.56
C LEU A 247 -13.01 13.06 -13.14
N THR A 248 -14.03 12.80 -12.34
CA THR A 248 -15.44 12.85 -12.75
C THR A 248 -16.25 13.67 -11.78
N HIS A 249 -17.34 14.26 -12.26
CA HIS A 249 -18.34 14.95 -11.47
C HIS A 249 -19.72 14.41 -11.88
N ASP A 250 -20.66 14.40 -10.95
CA ASP A 250 -22.06 14.07 -11.23
C ASP A 250 -22.79 15.26 -11.92
N ALA A 251 -24.07 15.07 -12.21
CA ALA A 251 -24.87 16.11 -12.87
C ALA A 251 -25.05 17.38 -12.00
N GLU A 252 -24.91 17.24 -10.69
CA GLU A 252 -24.96 18.34 -9.71
C GLU A 252 -23.56 18.97 -9.45
N GLY A 253 -22.51 18.56 -10.19
CA GLY A 253 -21.14 19.07 -10.06
C GLY A 253 -20.38 18.55 -8.84
N LYS A 254 -20.91 17.56 -8.11
CA LYS A 254 -20.21 16.94 -6.99
C LYS A 254 -19.10 16.00 -7.49
N PRO A 255 -17.97 15.92 -6.78
CA PRO A 255 -16.88 15.00 -7.14
C PRO A 255 -17.36 13.54 -7.20
N GLY A 256 -17.11 12.91 -8.34
CA GLY A 256 -17.35 11.49 -8.52
C GLY A 256 -16.34 10.61 -7.78
N ARG A 257 -16.48 9.30 -7.91
CA ARG A 257 -15.60 8.34 -7.22
C ARG A 257 -14.25 8.18 -7.89
N LEU A 258 -14.20 8.32 -9.20
CA LEU A 258 -12.96 8.22 -9.95
C LEU A 258 -12.07 9.44 -9.65
N GLY A 259 -10.86 9.19 -9.23
CA GLY A 259 -9.91 10.24 -8.90
C GLY A 259 -8.47 9.82 -9.11
N LEU A 260 -7.56 10.75 -8.88
CA LEU A 260 -6.12 10.51 -8.87
C LEU A 260 -5.52 10.94 -7.54
N THR A 261 -4.56 10.18 -7.07
CA THR A 261 -3.73 10.51 -5.92
C THR A 261 -2.29 10.19 -6.24
N PHE A 262 -1.39 11.10 -5.88
CA PHE A 262 0.05 10.91 -6.04
C PHE A 262 0.72 11.17 -4.71
N GLY A 263 1.87 10.52 -4.49
CA GLY A 263 2.65 10.79 -3.31
C GLY A 263 4.13 10.53 -3.54
N ALA A 264 4.95 11.21 -2.77
CA ALA A 264 6.40 11.02 -2.75
C ALA A 264 6.95 11.22 -1.35
N GLY A 265 7.99 10.46 -1.00
CA GLY A 265 8.69 10.56 0.27
C GLY A 265 10.03 9.85 0.22
N GLU A 266 10.80 10.04 1.25
CA GLU A 266 12.10 9.38 1.41
C GLU A 266 12.16 8.64 2.73
N GLN A 267 12.38 7.33 2.68
CA GLN A 267 12.69 6.52 3.85
C GLN A 267 14.14 6.70 4.22
N ILE A 268 14.40 7.14 5.43
CA ILE A 268 15.74 7.41 5.97
C ILE A 268 15.95 6.48 7.15
N VAL A 269 17.07 5.74 7.17
CA VAL A 269 17.39 4.82 8.26
C VAL A 269 17.77 5.60 9.54
N LEU A 270 17.24 5.15 10.68
CA LEU A 270 17.53 5.71 12.00
C LEU A 270 18.41 4.77 12.87
N THR A 271 18.57 3.52 12.49
CA THR A 271 19.26 2.50 13.29
C THR A 271 20.56 2.02 12.64
N ARG A 272 21.50 1.51 13.46
CA ARG A 272 22.77 0.97 12.96
C ARG A 272 22.58 -0.24 12.04
N PHE A 273 21.72 -1.17 12.42
CA PHE A 273 21.35 -2.30 11.57
C PHE A 273 20.24 -1.88 10.63
N HIS A 274 20.44 -2.11 9.33
CA HIS A 274 19.47 -1.80 8.29
C HIS A 274 19.76 -2.61 7.02
N THR A 275 18.73 -2.84 6.24
CA THR A 275 18.81 -3.59 4.97
C THR A 275 19.10 -2.68 3.77
N TYR A 276 18.77 -1.39 3.88
CA TYR A 276 19.12 -0.34 2.91
C TYR A 276 19.31 0.99 3.64
N ASN A 277 20.10 1.91 3.08
CA ASN A 277 20.43 3.19 3.69
C ASN A 277 19.26 4.17 3.63
N HIS A 278 18.66 4.29 2.45
CA HIS A 278 17.49 5.11 2.20
C HIS A 278 16.71 4.59 1.00
N ALA A 279 15.46 4.98 0.87
CA ALA A 279 14.63 4.67 -0.29
C ALA A 279 13.75 5.87 -0.67
N LEU A 280 13.76 6.24 -1.94
CA LEU A 280 12.77 7.14 -2.51
C LEU A 280 11.53 6.32 -2.85
N VAL A 281 10.37 6.78 -2.39
CA VAL A 281 9.07 6.15 -2.62
C VAL A 281 8.20 7.10 -3.41
N PHE A 282 7.61 6.61 -4.49
CA PHE A 282 6.60 7.30 -5.26
C PHE A 282 5.37 6.41 -5.35
N THR A 283 4.19 6.98 -5.23
CA THR A 283 2.92 6.27 -5.36
C THR A 283 2.01 6.98 -6.35
N ALA A 284 1.27 6.19 -7.13
CA ALA A 284 0.15 6.66 -7.93
C ALA A 284 -1.05 5.76 -7.64
N ARG A 285 -2.22 6.37 -7.45
CA ARG A 285 -3.45 5.67 -7.09
C ARG A 285 -4.62 6.18 -7.90
N LEU A 286 -5.48 5.26 -8.26
CA LEU A 286 -6.72 5.50 -8.99
C LEU A 286 -7.88 4.94 -8.16
N PRO A 287 -8.42 5.70 -7.20
CA PRO A 287 -9.65 5.33 -6.50
C PRO A 287 -10.86 5.40 -7.46
N PHE A 288 -11.78 4.40 -7.35
CA PHE A 288 -12.94 4.24 -8.24
C PHE A 288 -14.18 3.68 -7.55
#